data_7e80f2b0cb3a34cc530c8b5064326b82
#
_entry.id   7e80f2b0cb3a34cc530c8b5064326b82
#
_cell.length_a   1.000
_cell.length_b   1.000
_cell.length_c   1.000
_cell.angle_alpha   90.00
_cell.angle_beta   90.00
_cell.angle_gamma   90.00
#
_symmetry.space_group_name_H-M   'P 1'
#
loop_
_entity.id
_entity.type
_entity.pdbx_description
1 polymer ?
#
loop_
_entity_poly.entity_id
_entity_poly.type
_entity_poly.pdbx_seq_one_letter_code
_entity_poly.pdbx_strand_id
1 'polypeptide(L)'
;MRLRSLNEAEVITLFTPFVPHPPSTTLAKDMDPFEPLGRALPRRVRHVPYRLDHGMTEMHADFLPTSGAVVIVVCVTTNVLQYNSQAFEQQVKFARAIARRTSGNASVTDVPVILLLADNDASGQGYANAMQDFPALVTINDYTTAALTNAVRVLFGN
;
A
#
# COMPACT_ATOMS: atom_id res chain seq x y z
N MET A 1 -0.39 13.33 -8.38
CA MET A 1 0.98 13.53 -7.91
C MET A 1 1.87 12.36 -8.30
N ARG A 2 3.09 12.62 -8.71
CA ARG A 2 4.02 11.59 -9.16
C ARG A 2 5.18 11.47 -8.18
N LEU A 3 5.51 10.23 -7.80
CA LEU A 3 6.59 9.97 -6.87
C LEU A 3 7.96 10.40 -7.39
N ARG A 4 8.14 10.40 -8.72
CA ARG A 4 9.42 10.80 -9.32
C ARG A 4 9.79 12.27 -9.07
N SER A 5 8.83 13.09 -8.66
CA SER A 5 9.12 14.50 -8.33
C SER A 5 9.67 14.67 -6.91
N LEU A 6 9.75 13.60 -6.13
CA LEU A 6 10.36 13.65 -4.82
C LEU A 6 11.85 13.89 -4.91
N ASN A 7 12.38 14.63 -3.93
CA ASN A 7 13.81 14.75 -3.71
C ASN A 7 14.38 13.40 -3.30
N GLU A 8 15.60 13.07 -3.74
CA GLU A 8 16.25 11.81 -3.41
C GLU A 8 16.46 11.60 -1.91
N ALA A 9 16.54 12.67 -1.13
CA ALA A 9 16.69 12.58 0.31
C ALA A 9 15.36 12.27 1.02
N GLU A 10 14.23 12.42 0.34
CA GLU A 10 12.93 12.17 0.94
C GLU A 10 12.63 10.68 0.98
N VAL A 11 11.92 10.27 2.04
CA VAL A 11 11.61 8.87 2.29
C VAL A 11 10.18 8.56 1.89
N ILE A 12 9.99 7.48 1.14
CA ILE A 12 8.67 6.92 0.89
C ILE A 12 8.37 5.96 2.04
N THR A 13 7.31 6.23 2.80
CA THR A 13 6.84 5.28 3.81
C THR A 13 5.85 4.35 3.13
N LEU A 14 6.16 3.06 3.12
CA LEU A 14 5.38 2.02 2.46
C LEU A 14 4.70 1.17 3.52
N PHE A 15 3.38 1.34 3.65
CA PHE A 15 2.58 0.52 4.55
C PHE A 15 2.01 -0.66 3.78
N THR A 16 2.29 -1.88 4.26
CA THR A 16 1.85 -3.10 3.58
C THR A 16 1.07 -4.00 4.53
N PRO A 17 0.00 -4.66 4.05
CA PRO A 17 -0.79 -5.53 4.89
C PRO A 17 -0.07 -6.85 5.17
N PHE A 18 -0.27 -7.39 6.36
CA PHE A 18 0.24 -8.70 6.73
C PHE A 18 -0.71 -9.77 6.18
N VAL A 19 -0.41 -10.27 4.99
CA VAL A 19 -1.26 -11.21 4.25
C VAL A 19 -0.42 -12.40 3.75
N PRO A 20 -1.07 -13.53 3.40
CA PRO A 20 -0.34 -14.66 2.84
C PRO A 20 0.28 -14.32 1.48
N HIS A 21 1.30 -15.09 1.10
CA HIS A 21 1.95 -14.93 -0.20
C HIS A 21 0.98 -15.25 -1.34
N PRO A 22 1.19 -14.65 -2.54
CA PRO A 22 0.44 -15.07 -3.71
C PRO A 22 0.74 -16.53 -4.05
N PRO A 23 -0.24 -17.28 -4.55
CA PRO A 23 -0.06 -18.74 -4.77
C PRO A 23 1.08 -19.10 -5.73
N SER A 24 1.40 -18.22 -6.68
CA SER A 24 2.40 -18.49 -7.70
C SER A 24 3.78 -17.91 -7.37
N THR A 25 3.99 -17.44 -6.14
CA THR A 25 5.24 -16.79 -5.78
C THR A 25 6.39 -17.79 -5.65
N THR A 26 7.60 -17.32 -6.00
CA THR A 26 8.85 -18.03 -5.75
C THR A 26 9.60 -17.48 -4.55
N LEU A 27 9.04 -16.48 -3.86
CA LEU A 27 9.67 -15.90 -2.68
C LEU A 27 9.73 -16.90 -1.53
N ALA A 28 10.75 -16.75 -0.71
CA ALA A 28 10.84 -17.51 0.54
C ALA A 28 9.66 -17.16 1.46
N LYS A 29 9.15 -18.18 2.17
CA LYS A 29 7.95 -18.02 2.99
C LYS A 29 8.10 -17.05 4.16
N ASP A 30 9.33 -16.85 4.60
CA ASP A 30 9.63 -15.93 5.70
C ASP A 30 9.82 -14.48 5.24
N MET A 31 9.83 -14.25 3.93
CA MET A 31 9.94 -12.90 3.37
C MET A 31 8.56 -12.29 3.20
N ASP A 32 8.43 -11.00 3.56
CA ASP A 32 7.19 -10.26 3.32
C ASP A 32 6.88 -10.25 1.82
N PRO A 33 5.66 -10.54 1.39
CA PRO A 33 5.33 -10.59 -0.04
C PRO A 33 5.50 -9.25 -0.75
N PHE A 34 5.54 -8.13 -0.02
CA PHE A 34 5.73 -6.80 -0.59
C PHE A 34 7.17 -6.30 -0.48
N GLU A 35 8.09 -7.10 0.03
CA GLU A 35 9.51 -6.75 0.05
C GLU A 35 10.04 -6.39 -1.34
N PRO A 36 9.68 -7.13 -2.41
CA PRO A 36 10.12 -6.75 -3.76
C PRO A 36 9.65 -5.37 -4.20
N LEU A 37 8.47 -4.93 -3.77
CA LEU A 37 7.99 -3.58 -4.08
C LEU A 37 8.89 -2.53 -3.45
N GLY A 38 9.20 -2.69 -2.16
CA GLY A 38 10.09 -1.75 -1.46
C GLY A 38 11.47 -1.68 -2.09
N ARG A 39 12.01 -2.83 -2.50
CA ARG A 39 13.35 -2.90 -3.12
C ARG A 39 13.38 -2.31 -4.52
N ALA A 40 12.25 -2.37 -5.25
CA ALA A 40 12.17 -1.87 -6.61
C ALA A 40 11.96 -0.37 -6.71
N LEU A 41 11.48 0.27 -5.65
CA LEU A 41 11.26 1.71 -5.64
C LEU A 41 12.61 2.45 -5.69
N PRO A 42 12.78 3.42 -6.63
CA PRO A 42 14.08 4.08 -6.84
C PRO A 42 14.30 5.26 -5.88
N ARG A 43 13.87 5.12 -4.66
CA ARG A 43 14.01 6.13 -3.59
C ARG A 43 14.27 5.43 -2.28
N ARG A 44 14.57 6.20 -1.23
CA ARG A 44 14.65 5.65 0.12
C ARG A 44 13.26 5.20 0.56
N VAL A 45 13.16 4.00 1.06
CA VAL A 45 11.88 3.40 1.46
C VAL A 45 11.95 2.98 2.92
N ARG A 46 10.93 3.37 3.67
CA ARG A 46 10.68 2.83 4.99
C ARG A 46 9.51 1.87 4.87
N HIS A 47 9.79 0.57 4.89
CA HIS A 47 8.78 -0.46 4.74
C HIS A 47 8.22 -0.83 6.10
N VAL A 48 6.95 -0.52 6.33
CA VAL A 48 6.28 -0.73 7.62
C VAL A 48 5.03 -1.58 7.40
N PRO A 49 5.07 -2.86 7.79
CA PRO A 49 3.86 -3.68 7.69
C PRO A 49 2.82 -3.27 8.75
N TYR A 50 1.56 -3.55 8.46
CA TYR A 50 0.49 -3.38 9.44
C TYR A 50 -0.34 -4.66 9.54
N ARG A 51 -0.80 -4.95 10.75
CA ARG A 51 -1.65 -6.11 11.01
C ARG A 51 -3.10 -5.72 10.79
N LEU A 52 -3.83 -6.60 10.10
CA LEU A 52 -5.22 -6.33 9.73
C LEU A 52 -6.12 -6.19 10.97
N ASP A 53 -5.86 -6.99 11.99
CA ASP A 53 -6.68 -7.02 13.20
C ASP A 53 -6.34 -5.93 14.22
N HIS A 54 -5.26 -5.18 14.01
CA HIS A 54 -4.85 -4.10 14.95
C HIS A 54 -5.14 -2.69 14.43
N GLY A 55 -5.22 -2.52 13.10
CA GLY A 55 -5.41 -1.21 12.51
C GLY A 55 -4.20 -0.29 12.70
N MET A 56 -4.42 1.01 12.59
CA MET A 56 -3.37 2.01 12.74
C MET A 56 -2.98 2.16 14.21
N THR A 57 -1.65 2.21 14.46
CA THR A 57 -1.09 2.48 15.77
C THR A 57 -0.42 3.85 15.77
N GLU A 58 -0.05 4.35 16.96
CA GLU A 58 0.72 5.59 17.07
C GLU A 58 2.07 5.48 16.38
N MET A 59 2.68 4.31 16.38
CA MET A 59 3.93 4.11 15.65
C MET A 59 3.76 4.37 14.16
N HIS A 60 2.65 3.91 13.55
CA HIS A 60 2.36 4.20 12.15
C HIS A 60 2.21 5.70 11.92
N ALA A 61 1.48 6.37 12.80
CA ALA A 61 1.25 7.81 12.71
C ALA A 61 2.55 8.61 12.85
N ASP A 62 3.46 8.15 13.70
CA ASP A 62 4.72 8.84 13.96
C ASP A 62 5.63 8.91 12.73
N PHE A 63 5.47 8.01 11.76
CA PHE A 63 6.25 8.07 10.52
C PHE A 63 5.76 9.13 9.54
N LEU A 64 4.52 9.62 9.67
CA LEU A 64 3.92 10.51 8.69
C LEU A 64 4.67 11.85 8.54
N PRO A 65 5.02 12.55 9.63
CA PRO A 65 5.69 13.84 9.48
C PRO A 65 7.08 13.77 8.84
N THR A 66 7.72 12.60 8.87
CA THR A 66 9.06 12.41 8.31
C THR A 66 9.04 11.78 6.92
N SER A 67 7.85 11.63 6.33
CA SER A 67 7.67 11.01 5.02
C SER A 67 7.60 12.07 3.93
N GLY A 68 8.26 11.81 2.80
CA GLY A 68 8.09 12.61 1.59
C GLY A 68 6.83 12.20 0.83
N ALA A 69 6.46 10.92 0.94
CA ALA A 69 5.22 10.38 0.40
C ALA A 69 4.85 9.13 1.19
N VAL A 70 3.59 8.75 1.12
CA VAL A 70 3.07 7.54 1.75
C VAL A 70 2.39 6.69 0.69
N VAL A 71 2.79 5.43 0.60
CA VAL A 71 2.13 4.44 -0.24
C VAL A 71 1.49 3.42 0.68
N ILE A 72 0.19 3.22 0.55
CA ILE A 72 -0.56 2.24 1.32
C ILE A 72 -0.99 1.13 0.37
N VAL A 73 -0.57 -0.09 0.66
CA VAL A 73 -0.99 -1.25 -0.11
C VAL A 73 -2.24 -1.85 0.53
N VAL A 74 -3.26 -2.07 -0.29
CA VAL A 74 -4.45 -2.83 0.08
C VAL A 74 -4.52 -4.04 -0.86
N CYS A 75 -4.52 -5.24 -0.30
CA CYS A 75 -4.47 -6.48 -1.07
C CYS A 75 -5.73 -7.29 -0.80
N VAL A 76 -6.58 -7.40 -1.82
CA VAL A 76 -7.86 -8.11 -1.72
C VAL A 76 -8.00 -9.14 -2.84
N THR A 77 -6.90 -9.79 -3.15
CA THR A 77 -6.90 -10.90 -4.10
C THR A 77 -7.70 -12.09 -3.55
N THR A 78 -8.10 -12.99 -4.42
CA THR A 78 -8.95 -14.13 -4.04
C THR A 78 -8.34 -14.95 -2.91
N ASN A 79 -7.02 -15.22 -2.97
CA ASN A 79 -6.34 -16.00 -1.94
C ASN A 79 -6.34 -15.29 -0.58
N VAL A 80 -6.21 -13.97 -0.56
CA VAL A 80 -6.26 -13.19 0.68
C VAL A 80 -7.66 -13.24 1.28
N LEU A 81 -8.70 -13.07 0.45
CA LEU A 81 -10.08 -13.10 0.91
C LEU A 81 -10.51 -14.50 1.39
N GLN A 82 -9.95 -15.55 0.80
CA GLN A 82 -10.17 -16.93 1.28
C GLN A 82 -9.53 -17.17 2.63
N TYR A 83 -8.36 -16.55 2.87
CA TYR A 83 -7.68 -16.63 4.15
C TYR A 83 -8.40 -15.80 5.22
N ASN A 84 -8.91 -14.62 4.86
CA ASN A 84 -9.58 -13.70 5.77
C ASN A 84 -10.69 -12.95 5.02
N SER A 85 -11.93 -13.33 5.26
CA SER A 85 -13.08 -12.74 4.57
C SER A 85 -13.29 -11.27 4.91
N GLN A 86 -12.71 -10.79 6.02
CA GLN A 86 -12.81 -9.38 6.44
C GLN A 86 -11.59 -8.56 6.02
N ALA A 87 -10.73 -9.11 5.17
CA ALA A 87 -9.47 -8.46 4.80
C ALA A 87 -9.70 -7.08 4.18
N PHE A 88 -10.72 -6.92 3.34
CA PHE A 88 -10.99 -5.63 2.70
C PHE A 88 -11.32 -4.56 3.74
N GLU A 89 -12.29 -4.83 4.59
CA GLU A 89 -12.77 -3.88 5.61
C GLU A 89 -11.65 -3.49 6.57
N GLN A 90 -10.84 -4.45 6.99
CA GLN A 90 -9.74 -4.21 7.93
C GLN A 90 -8.65 -3.35 7.30
N GLN A 91 -8.28 -3.63 6.04
CA GLN A 91 -7.27 -2.85 5.34
C GLN A 91 -7.77 -1.43 5.02
N VAL A 92 -9.03 -1.30 4.60
CA VAL A 92 -9.64 0.00 4.33
C VAL A 92 -9.67 0.85 5.60
N LYS A 93 -10.00 0.24 6.74
CA LYS A 93 -9.99 0.95 8.02
C LYS A 93 -8.62 1.54 8.31
N PHE A 94 -7.54 0.78 8.08
CA PHE A 94 -6.18 1.28 8.24
C PHE A 94 -5.90 2.43 7.27
N ALA A 95 -6.21 2.24 5.99
CA ALA A 95 -5.93 3.24 4.96
C ALA A 95 -6.67 4.56 5.25
N ARG A 96 -7.93 4.48 5.67
CA ARG A 96 -8.71 5.67 6.00
C ARG A 96 -8.20 6.35 7.26
N ALA A 97 -7.70 5.60 8.24
CA ALA A 97 -7.10 6.16 9.43
C ALA A 97 -5.84 6.97 9.09
N ILE A 98 -4.98 6.44 8.23
CA ILE A 98 -3.81 7.15 7.74
C ILE A 98 -4.22 8.41 6.97
N ALA A 99 -5.19 8.30 6.07
CA ALA A 99 -5.66 9.44 5.28
C ALA A 99 -6.21 10.57 6.17
N ARG A 100 -6.96 10.21 7.21
CA ARG A 100 -7.47 11.21 8.16
C ARG A 100 -6.36 11.90 8.92
N ARG A 101 -5.31 11.17 9.32
CA ARG A 101 -4.18 11.77 10.02
C ARG A 101 -3.42 12.74 9.12
N THR A 102 -3.26 12.43 7.83
CA THR A 102 -2.57 13.33 6.91
C THR A 102 -3.41 14.56 6.56
N SER A 103 -4.71 14.44 6.45
CA SER A 103 -5.57 15.57 6.12
C SER A 103 -5.91 16.46 7.32
N GLY A 104 -5.89 15.90 8.52
CA GLY A 104 -6.27 16.61 9.73
C GLY A 104 -5.12 17.24 10.51
N ASN A 105 -3.87 17.04 10.10
CA ASN A 105 -2.69 17.52 10.81
C ASN A 105 -1.89 18.44 9.91
N ALA A 106 -1.74 19.72 10.32
CA ALA A 106 -1.06 20.74 9.52
C ALA A 106 0.39 20.37 9.18
N SER A 107 1.08 19.61 10.04
CA SER A 107 2.46 19.21 9.78
C SER A 107 2.62 18.14 8.71
N VAL A 108 1.53 17.50 8.28
CA VAL A 108 1.57 16.40 7.28
C VAL A 108 0.59 16.60 6.14
N THR A 109 -0.07 17.76 6.03
CA THR A 109 -1.08 18.00 4.97
C THR A 109 -0.51 17.96 3.56
N ASP A 110 0.77 18.26 3.41
CA ASP A 110 1.43 18.29 2.11
C ASP A 110 2.02 16.93 1.71
N VAL A 111 1.92 15.92 2.58
CA VAL A 111 2.45 14.59 2.27
C VAL A 111 1.45 13.87 1.37
N PRO A 112 1.85 13.51 0.12
CA PRO A 112 0.94 12.78 -0.75
C PRO A 112 0.73 11.36 -0.26
N VAL A 113 -0.51 10.90 -0.33
CA VAL A 113 -0.89 9.53 0.03
C VAL A 113 -1.41 8.84 -1.21
N ILE A 114 -0.77 7.75 -1.59
CA ILE A 114 -1.13 6.95 -2.76
C ILE A 114 -1.60 5.59 -2.28
N LEU A 115 -2.76 5.17 -2.76
CA LEU A 115 -3.29 3.85 -2.47
C LEU A 115 -2.97 2.91 -3.62
N LEU A 116 -2.31 1.80 -3.33
CA LEU A 116 -2.04 0.75 -4.30
C LEU A 116 -2.94 -0.45 -3.96
N LEU A 117 -3.92 -0.70 -4.83
CA LEU A 117 -4.90 -1.76 -4.64
C LEU A 117 -4.56 -2.96 -5.51
N ALA A 118 -4.27 -4.10 -4.88
CA ALA A 118 -4.10 -5.38 -5.57
C ALA A 118 -5.43 -6.14 -5.50
N ASP A 119 -6.09 -6.31 -6.65
CA ASP A 119 -7.40 -6.92 -6.74
C ASP A 119 -7.48 -7.75 -8.00
N ASN A 120 -7.60 -9.07 -7.84
CA ASN A 120 -7.78 -9.98 -8.96
C ASN A 120 -9.15 -10.69 -8.89
N ASP A 121 -10.08 -10.14 -8.12
CA ASP A 121 -11.37 -10.78 -7.91
C ASP A 121 -12.23 -10.68 -9.17
N ALA A 122 -12.42 -11.82 -9.82
CA ALA A 122 -13.23 -11.91 -11.03
C ALA A 122 -14.73 -11.72 -10.75
N SER A 123 -15.15 -11.76 -9.49
CA SER A 123 -16.57 -11.57 -9.16
C SER A 123 -17.03 -10.12 -9.31
N GLY A 124 -16.10 -9.19 -9.48
CA GLY A 124 -16.44 -7.78 -9.68
C GLY A 124 -17.03 -7.11 -8.47
N GLN A 125 -16.49 -7.38 -7.29
CA GLN A 125 -16.99 -6.81 -6.02
C GLN A 125 -16.88 -5.28 -5.95
N GLY A 126 -16.17 -4.67 -6.89
CA GLY A 126 -16.12 -3.21 -6.94
C GLY A 126 -15.23 -2.56 -5.89
N TYR A 127 -14.18 -3.24 -5.46
CA TYR A 127 -13.28 -2.68 -4.44
C TYR A 127 -12.64 -1.37 -4.91
N ALA A 128 -12.25 -1.29 -6.18
CA ALA A 128 -11.70 -0.06 -6.72
C ALA A 128 -12.72 1.09 -6.66
N ASN A 129 -13.99 0.81 -6.95
CA ASN A 129 -15.05 1.80 -6.84
C ASN A 129 -15.24 2.28 -5.41
N ALA A 130 -15.14 1.37 -4.44
CA ALA A 130 -15.26 1.72 -3.02
C ALA A 130 -14.12 2.61 -2.54
N MET A 131 -12.99 2.63 -3.25
CA MET A 131 -11.79 3.39 -2.88
C MET A 131 -11.60 4.65 -3.73
N GLN A 132 -12.59 5.04 -4.55
CA GLN A 132 -12.43 6.19 -5.46
C GLN A 132 -12.33 7.53 -4.74
N ASP A 133 -12.70 7.61 -3.49
CA ASP A 133 -12.54 8.82 -2.69
C ASP A 133 -11.08 9.11 -2.30
N PHE A 134 -10.16 8.16 -2.51
CA PHE A 134 -8.75 8.43 -2.35
C PHE A 134 -8.24 9.24 -3.55
N PRO A 135 -7.48 10.34 -3.30
CA PRO A 135 -7.08 11.24 -4.39
C PRO A 135 -6.09 10.62 -5.37
N ALA A 136 -5.34 9.59 -4.95
CA ALA A 136 -4.43 8.86 -5.83
C ALA A 136 -4.62 7.37 -5.61
N LEU A 137 -5.19 6.71 -6.59
CA LEU A 137 -5.46 5.27 -6.56
C LEU A 137 -4.82 4.61 -7.76
N VAL A 138 -3.98 3.61 -7.50
CA VAL A 138 -3.37 2.76 -8.53
C VAL A 138 -3.84 1.33 -8.29
N THR A 139 -4.30 0.65 -9.33
CA THR A 139 -4.77 -0.73 -9.22
C THR A 139 -3.83 -1.68 -9.96
N ILE A 140 -3.59 -2.83 -9.36
CA ILE A 140 -2.87 -3.95 -9.99
C ILE A 140 -3.68 -5.23 -9.77
N ASN A 141 -3.45 -6.22 -10.63
CA ASN A 141 -4.27 -7.44 -10.60
C ASN A 141 -3.63 -8.58 -9.81
N ASP A 142 -2.45 -8.38 -9.26
CA ASP A 142 -1.75 -9.38 -8.46
C ASP A 142 -0.67 -8.70 -7.63
N TYR A 143 -0.01 -9.47 -6.76
CA TYR A 143 1.11 -8.98 -5.97
C TYR A 143 2.31 -9.94 -6.01
N THR A 144 2.48 -10.63 -7.12
CA THR A 144 3.73 -11.34 -7.44
C THR A 144 4.86 -10.34 -7.62
N THR A 145 6.10 -10.83 -7.59
CA THR A 145 7.26 -9.96 -7.81
C THR A 145 7.15 -9.19 -9.13
N ALA A 146 6.72 -9.86 -10.20
CA ALA A 146 6.56 -9.21 -11.50
C ALA A 146 5.48 -8.11 -11.48
N ALA A 147 4.34 -8.39 -10.84
CA ALA A 147 3.26 -7.41 -10.73
C ALA A 147 3.70 -6.19 -9.92
N LEU A 148 4.43 -6.40 -8.83
CA LEU A 148 4.92 -5.31 -7.99
C LEU A 148 5.97 -4.47 -8.70
N THR A 149 6.85 -5.09 -9.48
CA THR A 149 7.84 -4.38 -10.29
C THR A 149 7.16 -3.50 -11.34
N ASN A 150 6.10 -4.00 -11.98
CA ASN A 150 5.31 -3.20 -12.91
C ASN A 150 4.60 -2.04 -12.21
N ALA A 151 4.14 -2.24 -10.98
CA ALA A 151 3.49 -1.18 -10.21
C ALA A 151 4.42 0.02 -10.00
N VAL A 152 5.72 -0.21 -9.82
CA VAL A 152 6.70 0.86 -9.67
C VAL A 152 6.68 1.78 -10.89
N ARG A 153 6.58 1.22 -12.08
CA ARG A 153 6.50 2.03 -13.31
C ARG A 153 5.30 2.95 -13.31
N VAL A 154 4.15 2.43 -12.87
CA VAL A 154 2.93 3.23 -12.79
C VAL A 154 3.07 4.32 -11.73
N LEU A 155 3.60 3.96 -10.56
CA LEU A 155 3.77 4.91 -9.45
C LEU A 155 4.71 6.06 -9.82
N PHE A 156 5.72 5.82 -10.64
CA PHE A 156 6.67 6.84 -11.06
C PHE A 156 6.34 7.46 -12.42
N GLY A 157 5.22 7.07 -13.03
CA GLY A 157 4.72 7.70 -14.25
C GLY A 157 5.45 7.29 -15.52
N ASN A 158 6.04 6.13 -15.54
CA ASN A 158 6.72 5.59 -16.72
C ASN A 158 5.81 4.70 -17.55
#